data_77cbedb423362db312c5d2ca874eb825
#
_entry.id   77cbedb423362db312c5d2ca874eb825
#
_cell.length_a   1.000
_cell.length_b   1.000
_cell.length_c   1.000
_cell.angle_alpha   90.00
_cell.angle_beta   90.00
_cell.angle_gamma   90.00
#
_symmetry.space_group_name_H-M   'P 1'
#
loop_
_entity.id
_entity.type
_entity.pdbx_description
1 polymer ?
#
loop_
_entity_poly.entity_id
_entity_poly.type
_entity_poly.pdbx_seq_one_letter_code
_entity_poly.pdbx_strand_id
1 'polypeptide(L)'
;MKFREQTAKKKSIRQIAGMFLAVTVLLAGSPYIAEAAEIVKDMDGTAYAQDAAGFVYQIPKGATTKKGCSIYMYTGEKSTVTFPAKCNSYVVTNIGTNLGQLILTNLQTVKIPSGYTTIETQAFQNQTDLYQIEIPASVKTIGIDAFAGCNKARLTIVTPYGSAAETYAKANEIHYSSQTSLQIQVGYSKLYVGESRSIVVLNASVAPVWKSSNSSVVSVDADGRLTAKKAGTVKITATIGKKTYTYPYTVIARSQKNVLDIIWN
;
A
#
# COMPACT_ATOMS: atom_id res chain seq x y z
N MET A 1 6.65 35.23 -11.13
CA MET A 1 7.04 33.86 -11.50
C MET A 1 5.95 32.83 -11.19
N LYS A 2 5.32 32.80 -10.00
CA LYS A 2 4.24 31.84 -9.62
C LYS A 2 2.99 31.82 -10.53
N PHE A 3 2.60 32.94 -11.14
CA PHE A 3 1.43 33.01 -12.02
C PHE A 3 1.63 32.34 -13.40
N ARG A 4 2.87 32.28 -13.91
CA ARG A 4 3.19 31.59 -15.19
C ARG A 4 3.22 30.07 -15.03
N GLU A 5 3.63 29.55 -13.87
CA GLU A 5 3.64 28.11 -13.57
C GLU A 5 2.23 27.55 -13.41
N GLN A 6 1.32 28.27 -12.74
CA GLN A 6 -0.07 27.85 -12.62
C GLN A 6 -0.79 27.80 -13.97
N THR A 7 -0.45 28.74 -14.90
CA THR A 7 -1.04 28.76 -16.24
C THR A 7 -0.52 27.62 -17.11
N ALA A 8 0.73 27.20 -16.94
CA ALA A 8 1.30 26.04 -17.63
C ALA A 8 0.70 24.71 -17.11
N LYS A 9 0.50 24.58 -15.79
CA LYS A 9 -0.20 23.41 -15.19
C LYS A 9 -1.66 23.30 -15.65
N LYS A 10 -2.38 24.42 -15.74
CA LYS A 10 -3.75 24.44 -16.31
C LYS A 10 -3.81 24.04 -17.79
N LYS A 11 -2.78 24.35 -18.58
CA LYS A 11 -2.68 23.88 -19.97
C LYS A 11 -2.51 22.35 -20.07
N SER A 12 -1.85 21.72 -19.11
CA SER A 12 -1.59 20.27 -19.12
C SER A 12 -2.87 19.44 -19.09
N ILE A 13 -3.81 19.70 -18.16
CA ILE A 13 -5.06 18.94 -18.10
C ILE A 13 -5.92 19.15 -19.35
N ARG A 14 -5.94 20.38 -19.89
CA ARG A 14 -6.68 20.71 -21.12
C ARG A 14 -6.08 20.08 -22.38
N GLN A 15 -4.76 19.94 -22.45
CA GLN A 15 -4.09 19.27 -23.58
C GLN A 15 -4.22 17.74 -23.52
N ILE A 16 -4.31 17.18 -22.32
CA ILE A 16 -4.30 15.74 -22.07
C ILE A 16 -5.69 15.14 -22.28
N ALA A 17 -6.74 15.82 -21.87
CA ALA A 17 -8.11 15.41 -22.14
C ALA A 17 -8.50 15.54 -23.63
N GLY A 18 -7.55 16.01 -24.46
CA GLY A 18 -7.59 16.07 -25.92
C GLY A 18 -8.97 16.12 -26.50
N MET A 19 -9.80 17.11 -26.18
CA MET A 19 -10.93 17.55 -26.98
C MET A 19 -11.98 18.29 -26.13
N PHE A 20 -12.42 19.41 -26.61
CA PHE A 20 -13.64 20.17 -26.28
C PHE A 20 -14.20 19.97 -24.86
N LEU A 21 -13.57 20.63 -23.91
CA LEU A 21 -14.00 20.59 -22.53
C LEU A 21 -14.79 21.83 -22.17
N ALA A 22 -16.07 21.67 -21.88
CA ALA A 22 -16.82 22.66 -21.16
C ALA A 22 -16.40 22.58 -19.67
N VAL A 23 -15.60 23.56 -19.23
CA VAL A 23 -15.18 23.67 -17.83
C VAL A 23 -16.36 24.18 -17.01
N THR A 24 -16.96 23.33 -16.22
CA THR A 24 -17.87 23.77 -15.17
C THR A 24 -17.09 23.78 -13.85
N VAL A 25 -16.63 24.97 -13.45
CA VAL A 25 -16.03 25.16 -12.12
C VAL A 25 -17.18 25.18 -11.10
N LEU A 26 -17.30 24.14 -10.34
CA LEU A 26 -18.21 24.13 -9.18
C LEU A 26 -17.42 24.60 -7.96
N LEU A 27 -17.52 25.91 -7.65
CA LEU A 27 -17.11 26.46 -6.36
C LEU A 27 -18.17 26.08 -5.32
N ALA A 28 -18.01 24.94 -4.66
CA ALA A 28 -18.81 24.60 -3.47
C ALA A 28 -17.99 24.98 -2.23
N GLY A 29 -18.43 26.02 -1.54
CA GLY A 29 -17.86 26.43 -0.25
C GLY A 29 -18.06 25.34 0.80
N SER A 30 -16.97 24.71 1.19
CA SER A 30 -16.88 23.87 2.38
C SER A 30 -15.53 24.11 3.07
N PRO A 31 -15.49 24.35 4.40
CA PRO A 31 -14.27 24.76 5.12
C PRO A 31 -13.27 23.63 5.39
N TYR A 32 -13.38 22.50 4.72
CA TYR A 32 -12.48 21.35 4.86
C TYR A 32 -11.87 20.92 3.51
N ILE A 33 -11.28 21.86 2.78
CA ILE A 33 -10.59 21.54 1.53
C ILE A 33 -9.12 21.88 1.69
N ALA A 34 -8.33 20.86 2.05
CA ALA A 34 -6.95 20.83 1.64
C ALA A 34 -6.96 20.77 0.09
N GLU A 35 -6.63 21.87 -0.57
CA GLU A 35 -6.47 22.09 -2.01
C GLU A 35 -7.43 21.26 -2.89
N ALA A 36 -8.52 21.90 -3.32
CA ALA A 36 -9.50 21.33 -4.22
C ALA A 36 -8.84 20.86 -5.52
N ALA A 37 -8.87 19.55 -5.74
CA ALA A 37 -8.57 19.01 -7.06
C ALA A 37 -9.54 19.58 -8.08
N GLU A 38 -9.02 20.21 -9.16
CA GLU A 38 -9.86 20.70 -10.24
C GLU A 38 -10.58 19.50 -10.89
N ILE A 39 -11.89 19.47 -10.84
CA ILE A 39 -12.70 18.39 -11.44
C ILE A 39 -13.14 18.83 -12.83
N VAL A 40 -12.77 18.07 -13.81
CA VAL A 40 -13.14 18.25 -15.19
C VAL A 40 -13.96 17.04 -15.64
N LYS A 41 -15.09 17.26 -16.32
CA LYS A 41 -15.93 16.17 -16.85
C LYS A 41 -15.87 16.14 -18.35
N ASP A 42 -15.80 14.96 -18.93
CA ASP A 42 -15.97 14.75 -20.36
C ASP A 42 -17.45 14.58 -20.75
N MET A 43 -17.71 14.36 -22.06
CA MET A 43 -19.07 14.31 -22.61
C MET A 43 -19.84 13.07 -22.19
N ASP A 44 -19.18 12.00 -21.76
CA ASP A 44 -19.85 10.78 -21.27
C ASP A 44 -20.15 10.85 -19.74
N GLY A 45 -19.66 11.90 -19.09
CA GLY A 45 -19.86 12.17 -17.67
C GLY A 45 -18.80 11.53 -16.78
N THR A 46 -17.69 11.04 -17.36
CA THR A 46 -16.48 10.68 -16.61
C THR A 46 -15.84 11.94 -16.08
N ALA A 47 -15.47 11.96 -14.82
CA ALA A 47 -14.80 13.09 -14.20
C ALA A 47 -13.30 12.84 -14.05
N TYR A 48 -12.51 13.90 -14.20
CA TYR A 48 -11.07 13.88 -13.96
C TYR A 48 -10.74 14.88 -12.86
N ALA A 49 -9.88 14.49 -11.94
CA ALA A 49 -9.41 15.33 -10.86
C ALA A 49 -7.89 15.26 -10.76
N GLN A 50 -7.23 16.35 -10.40
CA GLN A 50 -5.78 16.35 -10.14
C GLN A 50 -5.52 16.82 -8.72
N ASP A 51 -4.63 16.13 -8.01
CA ASP A 51 -4.17 16.55 -6.70
C ASP A 51 -2.89 17.42 -6.79
N ALA A 52 -2.50 17.99 -5.66
CA ALA A 52 -1.31 18.82 -5.56
C ALA A 52 0.00 18.06 -5.80
N ALA A 53 -0.01 16.72 -5.61
CA ALA A 53 1.14 15.86 -5.87
C ALA A 53 1.32 15.54 -7.35
N GLY A 54 0.33 15.87 -8.19
CA GLY A 54 0.37 15.66 -9.64
C GLY A 54 -0.29 14.36 -10.09
N PHE A 55 -1.00 13.62 -9.23
CA PHE A 55 -1.80 12.49 -9.66
C PHE A 55 -3.08 12.97 -10.30
N VAL A 56 -3.37 12.45 -11.49
CA VAL A 56 -4.64 12.66 -12.18
C VAL A 56 -5.48 11.39 -12.05
N TYR A 57 -6.70 11.58 -11.61
CA TYR A 57 -7.66 10.50 -11.36
C TYR A 57 -8.76 10.50 -12.40
N GLN A 58 -9.18 9.33 -12.80
CA GLN A 58 -10.40 9.12 -13.57
C GLN A 58 -11.48 8.58 -12.64
N ILE A 59 -12.60 9.31 -12.55
CA ILE A 59 -13.75 8.98 -11.72
C ILE A 59 -14.89 8.60 -12.66
N PRO A 60 -15.20 7.30 -12.83
CA PRO A 60 -16.23 6.85 -13.77
C PRO A 60 -17.61 7.42 -13.39
N LYS A 61 -18.46 7.62 -14.39
CA LYS A 61 -19.88 7.95 -14.17
C LYS A 61 -20.51 6.90 -13.27
N GLY A 62 -21.19 7.34 -12.20
CA GLY A 62 -21.80 6.46 -11.21
C GLY A 62 -20.80 5.84 -10.23
N ALA A 63 -19.57 6.36 -10.15
CA ALA A 63 -18.65 6.00 -9.08
C ALA A 63 -19.26 6.30 -7.71
N THR A 64 -18.98 5.42 -6.76
CA THR A 64 -19.38 5.58 -5.34
C THR A 64 -18.12 5.54 -4.48
N THR A 65 -18.24 5.91 -3.21
CA THR A 65 -17.12 5.83 -2.26
C THR A 65 -16.53 4.43 -2.14
N LYS A 66 -17.27 3.39 -2.53
CA LYS A 66 -16.84 1.97 -2.56
C LYS A 66 -16.46 1.47 -3.95
N LYS A 67 -16.99 2.10 -5.01
CA LYS A 67 -16.72 1.76 -6.40
C LYS A 67 -15.66 2.74 -6.90
N GLY A 68 -14.42 2.30 -6.85
CA GLY A 68 -13.23 3.11 -6.90
C GLY A 68 -13.05 4.00 -8.13
N CYS A 69 -12.11 4.91 -8.03
CA CYS A 69 -11.53 5.62 -9.15
C CYS A 69 -10.19 4.98 -9.56
N SER A 70 -9.69 5.39 -10.70
CA SER A 70 -8.40 4.94 -11.24
C SER A 70 -7.39 6.08 -11.20
N ILE A 71 -6.11 5.76 -11.00
CA ILE A 71 -5.03 6.67 -11.42
C ILE A 71 -5.02 6.68 -12.94
N TYR A 72 -5.21 7.85 -13.53
CA TYR A 72 -5.19 8.06 -14.96
C TYR A 72 -3.80 8.41 -15.47
N MET A 73 -3.09 9.28 -14.74
CA MET A 73 -1.71 9.66 -15.04
C MET A 73 -1.04 10.30 -13.84
N TYR A 74 0.27 10.49 -13.95
CA TYR A 74 1.08 11.23 -13.00
C TYR A 74 1.84 12.34 -13.74
N THR A 75 1.67 13.59 -13.30
CA THR A 75 2.32 14.77 -13.87
C THR A 75 3.27 15.46 -12.89
N GLY A 76 3.51 14.81 -11.74
CA GLY A 76 4.41 15.35 -10.72
C GLY A 76 5.87 15.18 -11.12
N GLU A 77 6.75 15.87 -10.39
CA GLU A 77 8.20 15.91 -10.68
C GLU A 77 9.01 14.91 -9.82
N LYS A 78 8.36 14.24 -8.85
CA LYS A 78 9.05 13.30 -7.97
C LYS A 78 9.34 11.99 -8.68
N SER A 79 10.58 11.53 -8.58
CA SER A 79 10.99 10.23 -9.11
C SER A 79 10.62 9.06 -8.19
N THR A 80 10.40 9.31 -6.90
CA THR A 80 9.94 8.34 -5.91
C THR A 80 8.57 8.72 -5.40
N VAL A 81 7.57 7.88 -5.65
CA VAL A 81 6.18 8.17 -5.31
C VAL A 81 5.50 7.01 -4.60
N THR A 82 4.65 7.34 -3.64
CA THR A 82 3.65 6.42 -3.11
C THR A 82 2.30 6.80 -3.72
N PHE A 83 1.62 5.85 -4.33
CA PHE A 83 0.32 6.09 -4.94
C PHE A 83 -0.73 6.36 -3.86
N PRO A 84 -1.64 7.31 -4.09
CA PRO A 84 -2.66 7.67 -3.11
C PRO A 84 -3.72 6.58 -2.98
N ALA A 85 -4.13 6.28 -1.75
CA ALA A 85 -5.20 5.31 -1.49
C ALA A 85 -6.60 5.88 -1.76
N LYS A 86 -6.72 7.20 -1.85
CA LYS A 86 -7.99 7.91 -2.05
C LYS A 86 -7.81 9.12 -2.97
N CYS A 87 -8.87 9.42 -3.70
CA CYS A 87 -9.08 10.70 -4.38
C CYS A 87 -10.36 11.30 -3.79
N ASN A 88 -10.26 12.37 -3.00
CA ASN A 88 -11.36 12.89 -2.21
C ASN A 88 -12.01 11.76 -1.35
N SER A 89 -13.30 11.52 -1.51
CA SER A 89 -14.03 10.44 -0.83
C SER A 89 -13.96 9.07 -1.52
N TYR A 90 -13.42 9.00 -2.73
CA TYR A 90 -13.35 7.76 -3.51
C TYR A 90 -12.09 6.96 -3.18
N VAL A 91 -12.24 5.64 -3.09
CA VAL A 91 -11.10 4.72 -2.97
C VAL A 91 -10.45 4.57 -4.34
N VAL A 92 -9.12 4.64 -4.40
CA VAL A 92 -8.38 4.34 -5.64
C VAL A 92 -8.11 2.84 -5.70
N THR A 93 -8.64 2.18 -6.72
CA THR A 93 -8.55 0.72 -6.86
C THR A 93 -7.76 0.25 -8.08
N ASN A 94 -7.61 1.12 -9.08
CA ASN A 94 -7.02 0.76 -10.35
C ASN A 94 -5.92 1.75 -10.75
N ILE A 95 -4.99 1.25 -11.54
CA ILE A 95 -4.00 2.02 -12.28
C ILE A 95 -4.32 1.84 -13.76
N GLY A 96 -4.73 2.93 -14.41
CA GLY A 96 -5.21 2.91 -15.80
C GLY A 96 -4.09 2.94 -16.83
N THR A 97 -4.48 2.85 -18.10
CA THR A 97 -3.60 2.66 -19.25
C THR A 97 -2.74 3.86 -19.66
N ASN A 98 -2.97 5.05 -19.08
CA ASN A 98 -2.33 6.27 -19.57
C ASN A 98 -1.09 6.72 -18.80
N LEU A 99 -0.69 6.02 -17.75
CA LEU A 99 0.54 6.32 -17.01
C LEU A 99 1.78 6.21 -17.90
N GLY A 100 1.78 5.23 -18.81
CA GLY A 100 2.90 4.98 -19.71
C GLY A 100 2.93 5.88 -20.95
N GLN A 101 1.84 6.52 -21.32
CA GLN A 101 1.78 7.34 -22.54
C GLN A 101 2.34 8.76 -22.36
N LEU A 102 2.48 9.21 -21.14
CA LEU A 102 3.09 10.52 -20.87
C LEU A 102 4.55 10.34 -20.48
N ILE A 103 5.38 10.55 -21.46
CA ILE A 103 6.86 10.50 -21.46
C ILE A 103 7.51 11.47 -20.45
N LEU A 104 6.73 12.08 -19.57
CA LEU A 104 7.18 13.19 -18.73
C LEU A 104 7.51 12.78 -17.28
N THR A 105 7.44 11.50 -16.96
CA THR A 105 7.70 11.09 -15.58
C THR A 105 9.00 10.31 -15.49
N ASN A 106 9.99 10.88 -14.84
CA ASN A 106 11.21 10.17 -14.44
C ASN A 106 10.92 9.28 -13.23
N LEU A 107 9.85 8.47 -13.29
CA LEU A 107 9.52 7.57 -12.20
C LEU A 107 10.60 6.52 -12.04
N GLN A 108 11.23 6.51 -10.88
CA GLN A 108 12.29 5.58 -10.51
C GLN A 108 11.81 4.54 -9.52
N THR A 109 11.06 4.97 -8.52
CA THR A 109 10.52 4.10 -7.49
C THR A 109 9.04 4.38 -7.28
N VAL A 110 8.24 3.33 -7.32
CA VAL A 110 6.79 3.40 -7.11
C VAL A 110 6.40 2.47 -5.97
N LYS A 111 5.57 2.97 -5.06
CA LYS A 111 4.92 2.15 -4.04
C LYS A 111 3.41 2.20 -4.24
N ILE A 112 2.80 1.05 -4.45
CA ILE A 112 1.35 0.88 -4.55
C ILE A 112 0.85 0.40 -3.17
N PRO A 113 0.00 1.15 -2.47
CA PRO A 113 -0.54 0.73 -1.17
C PRO A 113 -1.58 -0.38 -1.34
N SER A 114 -1.91 -1.05 -0.23
CA SER A 114 -3.02 -1.99 -0.18
C SER A 114 -4.35 -1.30 -0.55
N GLY A 115 -5.26 -2.04 -1.22
CA GLY A 115 -6.53 -1.50 -1.72
C GLY A 115 -6.60 -1.42 -3.25
N TYR A 116 -5.47 -1.33 -3.91
CA TYR A 116 -5.42 -1.48 -5.37
C TYR A 116 -5.69 -2.93 -5.76
N THR A 117 -6.52 -3.13 -6.78
CA THR A 117 -6.92 -4.46 -7.27
C THR A 117 -6.44 -4.75 -8.67
N THR A 118 -6.23 -3.70 -9.48
CA THR A 118 -5.92 -3.83 -10.91
C THR A 118 -4.83 -2.86 -11.35
N ILE A 119 -3.88 -3.37 -12.10
CA ILE A 119 -2.96 -2.62 -12.96
C ILE A 119 -3.39 -2.94 -14.38
N GLU A 120 -3.82 -1.94 -15.13
CA GLU A 120 -4.38 -2.15 -16.46
C GLU A 120 -3.30 -2.38 -17.51
N THR A 121 -3.74 -2.78 -18.71
CA THR A 121 -2.87 -2.97 -19.88
C THR A 121 -2.02 -1.72 -20.12
N GLN A 122 -0.72 -1.90 -20.34
CA GLN A 122 0.24 -0.83 -20.65
C GLN A 122 0.34 0.29 -19.59
N ALA A 123 -0.11 0.05 -18.35
CA ALA A 123 -0.16 1.07 -17.30
C ALA A 123 1.18 1.76 -17.03
N PHE A 124 2.28 1.04 -17.08
CA PHE A 124 3.65 1.56 -16.91
C PHE A 124 4.49 1.45 -18.20
N GLN A 125 3.83 1.43 -19.37
CA GLN A 125 4.54 1.32 -20.62
C GLN A 125 5.58 2.42 -20.80
N ASN A 126 6.77 2.07 -21.31
CA ASN A 126 7.88 2.98 -21.62
C ASN A 126 8.45 3.77 -20.41
N GLN A 127 8.23 3.31 -19.17
CA GLN A 127 8.87 3.86 -18.00
C GLN A 127 10.31 3.32 -17.90
N THR A 128 11.23 3.89 -18.71
CA THR A 128 12.61 3.38 -18.85
C THR A 128 13.46 3.57 -17.60
N ASP A 129 13.14 4.58 -16.77
CA ASP A 129 13.86 4.90 -15.55
C ASP A 129 13.34 4.15 -14.32
N LEU A 130 12.19 3.47 -14.45
CA LEU A 130 11.60 2.71 -13.35
C LEU A 130 12.48 1.50 -13.02
N TYR A 131 13.08 1.51 -11.83
CA TYR A 131 13.92 0.40 -11.37
C TYR A 131 13.30 -0.38 -10.20
N GLN A 132 12.31 0.17 -9.50
CA GLN A 132 11.63 -0.55 -8.43
C GLN A 132 10.15 -0.18 -8.37
N ILE A 133 9.31 -1.19 -8.24
CA ILE A 133 7.89 -1.01 -7.96
C ILE A 133 7.43 -2.01 -6.91
N GLU A 134 6.82 -1.49 -5.81
CA GLU A 134 6.18 -2.32 -4.79
C GLU A 134 4.71 -2.54 -5.13
N ILE A 135 4.33 -3.79 -5.36
CA ILE A 135 2.97 -4.20 -5.72
C ILE A 135 2.40 -5.08 -4.61
N PRO A 136 1.31 -4.66 -3.95
CA PRO A 136 0.72 -5.40 -2.84
C PRO A 136 -0.05 -6.65 -3.31
N ALA A 137 -0.27 -7.61 -2.41
CA ALA A 137 -1.05 -8.82 -2.68
C ALA A 137 -2.53 -8.56 -2.99
N SER A 138 -3.03 -7.34 -2.73
CA SER A 138 -4.39 -6.93 -3.11
C SER A 138 -4.58 -6.79 -4.62
N VAL A 139 -3.50 -6.51 -5.38
CA VAL A 139 -3.53 -6.51 -6.84
C VAL A 139 -3.72 -7.94 -7.33
N LYS A 140 -4.83 -8.18 -8.03
CA LYS A 140 -5.23 -9.50 -8.55
C LYS A 140 -5.07 -9.59 -10.07
N THR A 141 -5.14 -8.45 -10.75
CA THR A 141 -5.05 -8.38 -12.19
C THR A 141 -3.96 -7.43 -12.62
N ILE A 142 -3.07 -7.89 -13.48
CA ILE A 142 -2.07 -7.07 -14.16
C ILE A 142 -2.25 -7.32 -15.64
N GLY A 143 -2.55 -6.24 -16.35
CA GLY A 143 -2.84 -6.29 -17.78
C GLY A 143 -1.63 -6.68 -18.63
N ILE A 144 -1.92 -7.12 -19.85
CA ILE A 144 -0.89 -7.45 -20.84
C ILE A 144 -0.04 -6.20 -21.08
N ASP A 145 1.27 -6.40 -21.20
CA ASP A 145 2.22 -5.34 -21.50
C ASP A 145 2.23 -4.16 -20.49
N ALA A 146 1.75 -4.40 -19.25
CA ALA A 146 1.71 -3.36 -18.21
C ALA A 146 3.07 -2.65 -18.03
N PHE A 147 4.17 -3.36 -18.25
CA PHE A 147 5.55 -2.84 -18.15
C PHE A 147 6.31 -2.93 -19.47
N ALA A 148 5.61 -2.96 -20.62
CA ALA A 148 6.26 -2.98 -21.92
C ALA A 148 7.14 -1.74 -22.12
N GLY A 149 8.35 -1.92 -22.69
CA GLY A 149 9.31 -0.83 -22.89
C GLY A 149 10.03 -0.34 -21.63
N CYS A 150 9.72 -0.90 -20.45
CA CYS A 150 10.55 -0.70 -19.27
C CYS A 150 11.89 -1.42 -19.43
N ASN A 151 12.94 -0.91 -18.76
CA ASN A 151 14.23 -1.56 -18.74
C ASN A 151 14.20 -2.78 -17.81
N LYS A 152 13.88 -3.97 -18.35
CA LYS A 152 13.74 -5.21 -17.58
C LYS A 152 15.02 -5.61 -16.84
N ALA A 153 16.20 -5.23 -17.32
CA ALA A 153 17.47 -5.52 -16.65
C ALA A 153 17.66 -4.69 -15.35
N ARG A 154 16.92 -3.61 -15.20
CA ARG A 154 16.98 -2.73 -14.01
C ARG A 154 15.72 -2.81 -13.15
N LEU A 155 14.57 -3.09 -13.76
CA LEU A 155 13.30 -3.12 -13.07
C LEU A 155 13.20 -4.32 -12.12
N THR A 156 12.87 -4.04 -10.86
CA THR A 156 12.55 -5.07 -9.87
C THR A 156 11.14 -4.85 -9.35
N ILE A 157 10.29 -5.86 -9.49
CA ILE A 157 8.96 -5.90 -8.87
C ILE A 157 9.11 -6.48 -7.47
N VAL A 158 8.80 -5.67 -6.45
CA VAL A 158 8.79 -6.09 -5.05
C VAL A 158 7.36 -6.44 -4.68
N THR A 159 7.11 -7.69 -4.31
CA THR A 159 5.74 -8.18 -4.10
C THR A 159 5.69 -9.35 -3.12
N PRO A 160 4.57 -9.63 -2.45
CA PRO A 160 4.44 -10.83 -1.63
C PRO A 160 4.53 -12.12 -2.45
N TYR A 161 5.09 -13.16 -1.83
CA TYR A 161 5.16 -14.50 -2.42
C TYR A 161 3.77 -15.03 -2.81
N GLY A 162 3.69 -15.68 -3.98
CA GLY A 162 2.44 -16.22 -4.53
C GLY A 162 1.43 -15.18 -5.02
N SER A 163 1.85 -13.92 -5.15
CA SER A 163 1.00 -12.84 -5.67
C SER A 163 0.82 -12.91 -7.18
N ALA A 164 -0.21 -12.23 -7.70
CA ALA A 164 -0.37 -12.03 -9.13
C ALA A 164 0.83 -11.28 -9.76
N ALA A 165 1.44 -10.37 -9.00
CA ALA A 165 2.60 -9.61 -9.46
C ALA A 165 3.86 -10.48 -9.58
N GLU A 166 4.05 -11.44 -8.69
CA GLU A 166 5.14 -12.43 -8.82
C GLU A 166 4.92 -13.30 -10.06
N THR A 167 3.70 -13.78 -10.27
CA THR A 167 3.35 -14.58 -11.46
C THR A 167 3.58 -13.79 -12.74
N TYR A 168 3.15 -12.53 -12.78
CA TYR A 168 3.38 -11.63 -13.90
C TYR A 168 4.87 -11.40 -14.17
N ALA A 169 5.64 -11.11 -13.12
CA ALA A 169 7.09 -10.87 -13.25
C ALA A 169 7.82 -12.08 -13.85
N LYS A 170 7.50 -13.29 -13.37
CA LYS A 170 8.05 -14.55 -13.90
C LYS A 170 7.70 -14.75 -15.39
N ALA A 171 6.44 -14.55 -15.76
CA ALA A 171 5.95 -14.74 -17.12
C ALA A 171 6.54 -13.73 -18.11
N ASN A 172 6.98 -12.55 -17.63
CA ASN A 172 7.52 -11.48 -18.46
C ASN A 172 9.03 -11.29 -18.31
N GLU A 173 9.72 -12.19 -17.62
CA GLU A 173 11.18 -12.14 -17.40
C GLU A 173 11.64 -10.82 -16.74
N ILE A 174 10.85 -10.30 -15.80
CA ILE A 174 11.18 -9.13 -15.01
C ILE A 174 11.77 -9.60 -13.69
N HIS A 175 12.85 -8.98 -13.23
CA HIS A 175 13.39 -9.26 -11.90
C HIS A 175 12.32 -9.01 -10.83
N TYR A 176 12.20 -9.91 -9.88
CA TYR A 176 11.31 -9.73 -8.76
C TYR A 176 12.00 -10.09 -7.44
N SER A 177 11.65 -9.38 -6.42
CA SER A 177 11.96 -9.72 -5.05
C SER A 177 10.62 -10.05 -4.39
N SER A 178 10.34 -11.33 -4.23
CA SER A 178 9.26 -11.69 -3.33
C SER A 178 9.75 -11.32 -1.93
N GLN A 179 9.35 -10.14 -1.47
CA GLN A 179 9.39 -9.85 -0.05
C GLN A 179 8.48 -10.86 0.61
N THR A 180 9.06 -11.94 0.68
CA THR A 180 9.04 -13.09 1.54
C THR A 180 7.66 -13.57 1.90
N SER A 181 7.51 -14.86 1.72
CA SER A 181 6.68 -15.68 2.60
C SER A 181 6.41 -14.92 3.89
N LEU A 182 5.13 -14.87 4.27
CA LEU A 182 4.70 -14.44 5.59
C LEU A 182 5.75 -14.81 6.63
N GLN A 183 6.33 -13.83 7.29
CA GLN A 183 7.27 -14.04 8.39
C GLN A 183 6.58 -13.69 9.71
N ILE A 184 6.62 -14.62 10.64
CA ILE A 184 6.13 -14.40 11.98
C ILE A 184 7.32 -14.53 12.93
N GLN A 185 7.77 -13.39 13.44
CA GLN A 185 8.89 -13.33 14.38
C GLN A 185 8.34 -13.38 15.81
N VAL A 186 8.47 -14.53 16.42
CA VAL A 186 7.88 -14.82 17.74
C VAL A 186 8.81 -14.51 18.92
N GLY A 187 10.08 -14.31 18.66
CA GLY A 187 11.10 -14.15 19.71
C GLY A 187 11.25 -15.41 20.57
N TYR A 188 11.67 -15.23 21.84
CA TYR A 188 11.80 -16.34 22.77
C TYR A 188 10.43 -16.78 23.31
N SER A 189 10.20 -18.07 23.43
CA SER A 189 8.97 -18.67 23.95
C SER A 189 8.81 -18.59 25.49
N LYS A 190 9.80 -18.05 26.20
CA LYS A 190 9.78 -17.82 27.65
C LYS A 190 9.57 -16.34 27.95
N LEU A 191 8.65 -16.04 28.85
CA LEU A 191 8.36 -14.71 29.38
C LEU A 191 8.41 -14.73 30.89
N TYR A 192 8.71 -13.60 31.51
CA TYR A 192 8.57 -13.41 32.94
C TYR A 192 7.27 -12.68 33.26
N VAL A 193 6.67 -12.97 34.41
CA VAL A 193 5.48 -12.24 34.88
C VAL A 193 5.77 -10.73 34.86
N GLY A 194 4.87 -9.93 34.26
CA GLY A 194 5.00 -8.50 34.04
C GLY A 194 5.75 -8.11 32.75
N GLU A 195 6.32 -9.06 32.03
CA GLU A 195 6.97 -8.79 30.75
C GLU A 195 5.95 -8.57 29.63
N SER A 196 6.25 -7.62 28.75
CA SER A 196 5.52 -7.43 27.51
C SER A 196 6.45 -7.60 26.31
N ARG A 197 5.95 -8.23 25.26
CA ARG A 197 6.69 -8.49 24.01
C ARG A 197 5.74 -8.50 22.83
N SER A 198 6.20 -8.06 21.67
CA SER A 198 5.41 -8.15 20.44
C SER A 198 5.85 -9.33 19.58
N ILE A 199 4.85 -10.01 19.02
CA ILE A 199 5.04 -10.90 17.86
C ILE A 199 4.94 -10.01 16.63
N VAL A 200 6.00 -9.97 15.83
CA VAL A 200 6.03 -9.15 14.60
C VAL A 200 5.62 -10.03 13.42
N VAL A 201 4.59 -9.61 12.71
CA VAL A 201 4.16 -10.25 11.47
C VAL A 201 4.52 -9.35 10.30
N LEU A 202 5.39 -9.85 9.43
CA LEU A 202 5.81 -9.17 8.22
C LEU A 202 5.15 -9.83 7.01
N ASN A 203 4.81 -9.02 6.02
CA ASN A 203 4.27 -9.47 4.72
C ASN A 203 2.95 -10.25 4.81
N ALA A 204 2.12 -9.94 5.79
CA ALA A 204 0.78 -10.46 5.86
C ALA A 204 -0.11 -9.80 4.81
N SER A 205 -0.85 -10.62 4.05
CA SER A 205 -1.83 -10.14 3.04
C SER A 205 -3.07 -9.49 3.68
N VAL A 206 -3.33 -9.79 4.94
CA VAL A 206 -4.40 -9.23 5.77
C VAL A 206 -3.89 -9.12 7.20
N ALA A 207 -4.47 -8.21 7.99
CA ALA A 207 -4.11 -8.07 9.40
C ALA A 207 -4.31 -9.38 10.16
N PRO A 208 -3.37 -9.78 11.03
CA PRO A 208 -3.52 -10.96 11.87
C PRO A 208 -4.68 -10.80 12.84
N VAL A 209 -5.44 -11.86 13.06
CA VAL A 209 -6.38 -11.97 14.17
C VAL A 209 -5.71 -12.79 15.27
N TRP A 210 -5.50 -12.15 16.43
CA TRP A 210 -4.78 -12.73 17.55
C TRP A 210 -5.72 -13.37 18.56
N LYS A 211 -5.29 -14.52 19.12
CA LYS A 211 -6.01 -15.17 20.19
C LYS A 211 -5.03 -15.81 21.18
N SER A 212 -5.31 -15.65 22.47
CA SER A 212 -4.64 -16.37 23.54
C SER A 212 -5.52 -17.53 24.01
N SER A 213 -4.95 -18.71 24.23
CA SER A 213 -5.68 -19.84 24.81
C SER A 213 -6.03 -19.60 26.29
N ASN A 214 -5.31 -18.71 26.96
CA ASN A 214 -5.59 -18.28 28.33
C ASN A 214 -5.11 -16.84 28.57
N SER A 215 -6.01 -15.89 28.46
CA SER A 215 -5.72 -14.47 28.62
C SER A 215 -5.38 -14.03 30.04
N SER A 216 -5.64 -14.89 31.04
CA SER A 216 -5.19 -14.64 32.42
C SER A 216 -3.72 -14.98 32.63
N VAL A 217 -3.12 -15.83 31.79
CA VAL A 217 -1.69 -16.15 31.77
C VAL A 217 -0.94 -15.15 30.87
N VAL A 218 -1.37 -15.01 29.61
CA VAL A 218 -0.86 -14.03 28.66
C VAL A 218 -2.02 -13.44 27.89
N SER A 219 -2.20 -12.13 27.91
CA SER A 219 -3.07 -11.44 26.95
C SER A 219 -2.30 -11.05 25.68
N VAL A 220 -3.00 -11.02 24.56
CA VAL A 220 -2.49 -10.50 23.29
C VAL A 220 -3.46 -9.44 22.77
N ASP A 221 -2.95 -8.30 22.30
CA ASP A 221 -3.75 -7.25 21.69
C ASP A 221 -3.83 -7.40 20.16
N ALA A 222 -4.53 -6.46 19.51
CA ALA A 222 -4.72 -6.45 18.06
C ALA A 222 -3.40 -6.29 17.27
N ASP A 223 -2.38 -5.68 17.89
CA ASP A 223 -1.07 -5.44 17.28
C ASP A 223 -0.07 -6.58 17.54
N GLY A 224 -0.52 -7.66 18.20
CA GLY A 224 0.31 -8.82 18.53
C GLY A 224 1.20 -8.62 19.75
N ARG A 225 0.94 -7.59 20.58
CA ARG A 225 1.67 -7.36 21.82
C ARG A 225 1.16 -8.30 22.91
N LEU A 226 2.07 -9.11 23.42
CA LEU A 226 1.85 -10.01 24.53
C LEU A 226 2.09 -9.30 25.86
N THR A 227 1.27 -9.59 26.85
CA THR A 227 1.50 -9.18 28.25
C THR A 227 1.36 -10.41 29.15
N ALA A 228 2.48 -10.78 29.78
CA ALA A 228 2.55 -11.91 30.70
C ALA A 228 2.03 -11.52 32.09
N LYS A 229 0.91 -12.12 32.53
CA LYS A 229 0.21 -11.73 33.76
C LYS A 229 0.43 -12.73 34.90
N LYS A 230 0.52 -14.02 34.60
CA LYS A 230 0.65 -15.07 35.59
C LYS A 230 1.54 -16.20 35.08
N ALA A 231 2.27 -16.87 35.96
CA ALA A 231 3.05 -18.04 35.59
C ALA A 231 2.15 -19.17 35.06
N GLY A 232 2.61 -19.88 34.03
CA GLY A 232 1.88 -20.91 33.35
C GLY A 232 2.26 -21.08 31.89
N THR A 233 1.58 -21.98 31.20
CA THR A 233 1.76 -22.19 29.75
C THR A 233 0.53 -21.73 28.99
N VAL A 234 0.74 -21.20 27.78
CA VAL A 234 -0.32 -20.67 26.93
C VAL A 234 0.04 -20.86 25.47
N LYS A 235 -0.95 -20.97 24.61
CA LYS A 235 -0.77 -20.94 23.15
C LYS A 235 -1.30 -19.62 22.63
N ILE A 236 -0.45 -18.89 21.89
CA ILE A 236 -0.85 -17.69 21.16
C ILE A 236 -1.06 -18.07 19.71
N THR A 237 -2.19 -17.68 19.16
CA THR A 237 -2.60 -18.03 17.80
C THR A 237 -2.74 -16.75 16.97
N ALA A 238 -2.12 -16.75 15.80
CA ALA A 238 -2.29 -15.73 14.76
C ALA A 238 -3.07 -16.34 13.58
N THR A 239 -4.23 -15.82 13.26
CA THR A 239 -4.99 -16.22 12.06
C THR A 239 -4.82 -15.14 11.00
N ILE A 240 -4.25 -15.51 9.85
CA ILE A 240 -3.98 -14.60 8.72
C ILE A 240 -4.69 -15.16 7.49
N GLY A 241 -5.78 -14.53 7.10
CA GLY A 241 -6.68 -15.06 6.10
C GLY A 241 -7.27 -16.40 6.52
N LYS A 242 -7.00 -17.46 5.76
CA LYS A 242 -7.47 -18.84 6.05
C LYS A 242 -6.45 -19.68 6.82
N LYS A 243 -5.27 -19.14 7.13
CA LYS A 243 -4.18 -19.89 7.78
C LYS A 243 -4.05 -19.49 9.25
N THR A 244 -3.82 -20.48 10.11
CA THR A 244 -3.64 -20.30 11.54
C THR A 244 -2.26 -20.79 11.96
N TYR A 245 -1.56 -19.96 12.72
CA TYR A 245 -0.22 -20.22 13.25
C TYR A 245 -0.30 -20.18 14.77
N THR A 246 0.25 -21.21 15.44
CA THR A 246 0.14 -21.36 16.89
C THR A 246 1.53 -21.44 17.51
N TYR A 247 1.76 -20.65 18.55
CA TYR A 247 3.03 -20.54 19.25
C TYR A 247 2.85 -20.78 20.75
N PRO A 248 3.54 -21.78 21.32
CA PRO A 248 3.52 -22.01 22.75
C PRO A 248 4.40 -21.00 23.47
N TYR A 249 3.92 -20.49 24.60
CA TYR A 249 4.68 -19.65 25.52
C TYR A 249 4.60 -20.20 26.93
N THR A 250 5.72 -20.07 27.64
CA THR A 250 5.80 -20.38 29.08
C THR A 250 6.10 -19.10 29.84
N VAL A 251 5.26 -18.78 30.79
CA VAL A 251 5.48 -17.66 31.71
C VAL A 251 6.06 -18.17 33.00
N ILE A 252 7.17 -17.60 33.42
CA ILE A 252 7.89 -17.95 34.64
C ILE A 252 7.70 -16.83 35.66
N ALA A 253 7.43 -17.19 36.91
CA ALA A 253 7.45 -16.23 38.00
C ALA A 253 8.88 -15.65 38.14
N ARG A 254 8.99 -14.32 38.30
CA ARG A 254 10.28 -13.76 38.71
C ARG A 254 10.58 -14.26 40.13
N SER A 255 11.60 -15.10 40.29
CA SER A 255 12.15 -15.32 41.62
C SER A 255 12.72 -13.97 42.06
N GLN A 256 12.25 -13.46 43.18
CA GLN A 256 12.95 -12.40 43.89
C GLN A 256 14.27 -13.00 44.42
N LYS A 257 15.35 -12.93 43.66
CA LYS A 257 16.67 -12.99 44.24
C LYS A 257 16.76 -11.76 45.13
N ASN A 258 16.78 -12.00 46.44
CA ASN A 258 17.02 -10.94 47.42
C ASN A 258 18.30 -10.23 47.01
N VAL A 259 18.27 -8.90 46.94
CA VAL A 259 19.43 -8.04 46.65
C VAL A 259 20.57 -8.31 47.65
N LEU A 260 20.28 -8.94 48.77
CA LEU A 260 21.24 -9.36 49.78
C LEU A 260 22.16 -10.51 49.36
N ASP A 261 21.76 -11.37 48.37
CA ASP A 261 22.60 -12.47 47.89
C ASP A 261 23.71 -12.00 46.89
N ILE A 262 23.67 -10.76 46.46
CA ILE A 262 24.65 -10.20 45.52
C ILE A 262 25.79 -9.49 46.23
N ILE A 263 25.65 -9.20 47.51
CA ILE A 263 26.62 -8.39 48.28
C ILE A 263 27.63 -9.28 49.04
N TRP A 264 27.43 -10.58 49.11
CA TRP A 264 28.23 -11.51 49.94
C TRP A 264 28.82 -12.71 49.19
N ASN A 265 29.01 -12.61 47.88
CA ASN A 265 29.83 -13.58 47.13
C ASN A 265 30.92 -12.88 46.34
#